data_7e3cb3d54717dfd8b08099bf0bdddd53
#
_entry.id   7e3cb3d54717dfd8b08099bf0bdddd53
#
_cell.length_a   1.000
_cell.length_b   1.000
_cell.length_c   1.000
_cell.angle_alpha   90.00
_cell.angle_beta   90.00
_cell.angle_gamma   90.00
#
_symmetry.space_group_name_H-M   'P 1'
#
loop_
_entity.id
_entity.type
_entity.pdbx_description
1 polymer ?
#
loop_
_entity_poly.entity_id
_entity_poly.type
_entity_poly.pdbx_seq_one_letter_code
_entity_poly.pdbx_strand_id
1 'polypeptide(L)'
;MSQVVAQETGKNVVALTGPSHAEEVCINLPTGLLAASTDQALAEFVQDAFMADTLRVYTSPDPVGAELGAALKNVIALCAGITDGLGFGDNAKAMLMTRGLTETARLGVALGAKKETFAGLAGVGDLIVTCTSMHSRNRRAGILIGQGKDPQTAMKEVGAVVEGYYAAKSAYELGKAKGIDMPITDAAYKVLY
;
A
#
# COMPACT_ATOMS: atom_id res chain seq x y z
N MET A 1 9.45 -5.36 6.10
CA MET A 1 9.18 -5.14 7.56
C MET A 1 9.30 -6.45 8.32
N SER A 2 8.67 -7.54 7.87
CA SER A 2 8.76 -8.86 8.52
C SER A 2 10.19 -9.34 8.73
N GLN A 3 11.06 -9.18 7.74
CA GLN A 3 12.48 -9.53 7.85
C GLN A 3 13.20 -8.74 8.96
N VAL A 4 12.93 -7.44 9.09
CA VAL A 4 13.51 -6.60 10.15
C VAL A 4 13.05 -7.07 11.53
N VAL A 5 11.72 -7.29 11.68
CA VAL A 5 11.17 -7.78 12.95
C VAL A 5 11.72 -9.16 13.31
N ALA A 6 11.82 -10.08 12.35
CA ALA A 6 12.40 -11.40 12.58
C ALA A 6 13.88 -11.32 12.99
N GLN A 7 14.65 -10.44 12.36
CA GLN A 7 16.06 -10.22 12.69
C GLN A 7 16.26 -9.66 14.11
N GLU A 8 15.45 -8.67 14.48
CA GLU A 8 15.55 -8.02 15.79
C GLU A 8 15.02 -8.88 16.94
N THR A 9 14.02 -9.71 16.69
CA THR A 9 13.34 -10.49 17.75
C THR A 9 13.74 -11.96 17.79
N GLY A 10 14.31 -12.50 16.70
CA GLY A 10 14.54 -13.93 16.53
C GLY A 10 13.24 -14.76 16.44
N LYS A 11 12.09 -14.12 16.17
CA LYS A 11 10.78 -14.77 16.11
C LYS A 11 10.29 -14.90 14.67
N ASN A 12 9.43 -15.90 14.44
CA ASN A 12 8.66 -16.00 13.21
C ASN A 12 7.66 -14.85 13.12
N VAL A 13 7.44 -14.33 11.92
CA VAL A 13 6.60 -13.15 11.69
C VAL A 13 5.56 -13.46 10.62
N VAL A 14 4.33 -13.01 10.85
CA VAL A 14 3.26 -13.01 9.86
C VAL A 14 2.97 -11.58 9.45
N ALA A 15 2.94 -11.29 8.16
CA ALA A 15 2.49 -10.01 7.65
C ALA A 15 0.96 -9.98 7.64
N LEU A 16 0.35 -9.07 8.42
CA LEU A 16 -1.09 -8.84 8.43
C LEU A 16 -1.38 -7.54 7.69
N THR A 17 -2.10 -7.61 6.56
CA THR A 17 -2.34 -6.48 5.66
C THR A 17 -3.70 -6.58 4.98
N GLY A 18 -4.14 -5.51 4.31
CA GLY A 18 -5.41 -5.46 3.59
C GLY A 18 -6.19 -4.17 3.84
N PRO A 19 -7.38 -4.02 3.23
CA PRO A 19 -8.22 -2.83 3.37
C PRO A 19 -8.79 -2.71 4.80
N SER A 20 -8.09 -1.99 5.66
CA SER A 20 -8.37 -1.92 7.11
C SER A 20 -8.03 -0.56 7.71
N HIS A 21 -8.76 0.48 7.30
CA HIS A 21 -8.65 1.77 7.97
C HIS A 21 -9.03 1.64 9.44
N ALA A 22 -8.15 2.10 10.33
CA ALA A 22 -8.34 1.96 11.78
C ALA A 22 -9.65 2.60 12.26
N GLU A 23 -10.05 3.69 11.66
CA GLU A 23 -11.29 4.41 11.94
C GLU A 23 -12.54 3.54 11.72
N GLU A 24 -12.51 2.68 10.72
CA GLU A 24 -13.61 1.75 10.41
C GLU A 24 -13.55 0.49 11.28
N VAL A 25 -12.36 -0.05 11.46
CA VAL A 25 -12.16 -1.24 12.32
C VAL A 25 -12.56 -0.95 13.77
N CYS A 26 -12.21 0.21 14.31
CA CYS A 26 -12.54 0.59 15.69
C CYS A 26 -14.03 0.71 15.98
N ILE A 27 -14.85 0.94 14.96
CA ILE A 27 -16.32 0.99 15.08
C ILE A 27 -17.00 -0.29 14.56
N ASN A 28 -16.22 -1.37 14.42
CA ASN A 28 -16.68 -2.71 14.02
C ASN A 28 -17.34 -2.76 12.64
N LEU A 29 -16.90 -1.98 11.66
CA LEU A 29 -17.35 -2.16 10.29
C LEU A 29 -16.71 -3.41 9.66
N PRO A 30 -17.45 -4.11 8.75
CA PRO A 30 -16.93 -5.30 8.10
C PRO A 30 -15.60 -5.05 7.39
N THR A 31 -14.58 -5.80 7.77
CA THR A 31 -13.20 -5.62 7.29
C THR A 31 -12.59 -6.97 6.88
N GLY A 32 -11.82 -6.98 5.81
CA GLY A 32 -11.08 -8.14 5.32
C GLY A 32 -9.58 -7.94 5.37
N LEU A 33 -8.84 -8.89 5.97
CA LEU A 33 -7.39 -8.88 6.09
C LEU A 33 -6.76 -10.13 5.47
N LEU A 34 -5.47 -10.05 5.20
CA LEU A 34 -4.63 -11.14 4.73
C LEU A 34 -3.50 -11.38 5.72
N ALA A 35 -3.42 -12.58 6.31
CA ALA A 35 -2.30 -13.08 7.09
C ALA A 35 -1.34 -13.83 6.16
N ALA A 36 -0.16 -13.27 5.90
CA ALA A 36 0.79 -13.82 4.94
C ALA A 36 2.05 -14.33 5.63
N SER A 37 2.36 -15.62 5.40
CA SER A 37 3.56 -16.30 5.90
C SER A 37 3.91 -17.46 4.97
N THR A 38 5.19 -17.82 4.87
CA THR A 38 5.64 -19.06 4.24
C THR A 38 5.34 -20.29 5.11
N ASP A 39 5.09 -20.10 6.40
CA ASP A 39 4.60 -21.11 7.34
C ASP A 39 3.08 -21.04 7.41
N GLN A 40 2.40 -22.01 6.81
CA GLN A 40 0.94 -22.08 6.74
C GLN A 40 0.30 -22.17 8.14
N ALA A 41 0.86 -22.98 9.04
CA ALA A 41 0.31 -23.15 10.37
C ALA A 41 0.37 -21.84 11.16
N LEU A 42 1.43 -21.05 10.98
CA LEU A 42 1.54 -19.74 11.59
C LEU A 42 0.57 -18.72 11.01
N ALA A 43 0.34 -18.76 9.69
CA ALA A 43 -0.66 -17.91 9.05
C ALA A 43 -2.08 -18.23 9.56
N GLU A 44 -2.42 -19.52 9.69
CA GLU A 44 -3.68 -20.01 10.23
C GLU A 44 -3.85 -19.65 11.71
N PHE A 45 -2.79 -19.76 12.52
CA PHE A 45 -2.83 -19.29 13.90
C PHE A 45 -3.18 -17.80 14.00
N VAL A 46 -2.59 -16.95 13.16
CA VAL A 46 -2.91 -15.52 13.13
C VAL A 46 -4.32 -15.29 12.59
N GLN A 47 -4.76 -16.05 11.58
CA GLN A 47 -6.13 -16.01 11.09
C GLN A 47 -7.13 -16.27 12.23
N ASP A 48 -6.96 -17.36 12.97
CA ASP A 48 -7.86 -17.73 14.06
C ASP A 48 -7.84 -16.70 15.21
N ALA A 49 -6.67 -16.18 15.53
CA ALA A 49 -6.51 -15.18 16.59
C ALA A 49 -7.18 -13.84 16.30
N PHE A 50 -7.28 -13.45 15.02
CA PHE A 50 -7.86 -12.17 14.61
C PHE A 50 -9.27 -12.29 14.00
N MET A 51 -9.75 -13.51 13.72
CA MET A 51 -11.09 -13.71 13.20
C MET A 51 -12.15 -13.22 14.18
N ALA A 52 -13.11 -12.43 13.70
CA ALA A 52 -14.23 -11.92 14.47
C ALA A 52 -15.47 -11.76 13.58
N ASP A 53 -16.62 -11.45 14.15
CA ASP A 53 -17.89 -11.30 13.41
C ASP A 53 -17.78 -10.25 12.30
N THR A 54 -17.03 -9.19 12.53
CA THR A 54 -16.81 -8.09 11.58
C THR A 54 -15.41 -8.08 10.96
N LEU A 55 -14.51 -8.99 11.37
CA LEU A 55 -13.15 -9.06 10.86
C LEU A 55 -12.88 -10.43 10.24
N ARG A 56 -12.80 -10.46 8.90
CA ARG A 56 -12.48 -11.67 8.14
C ARG A 56 -11.00 -11.70 7.79
N VAL A 57 -10.30 -12.77 8.20
CA VAL A 57 -8.89 -12.95 7.87
C VAL A 57 -8.72 -14.12 6.91
N TYR A 58 -7.97 -13.91 5.84
CA TYR A 58 -7.57 -14.93 4.85
C TYR A 58 -6.08 -15.23 5.01
N THR A 59 -5.63 -16.39 4.57
CA THR A 59 -4.20 -16.76 4.60
C THR A 59 -3.56 -16.64 3.22
N SER A 60 -2.24 -16.39 3.18
CA SER A 60 -1.44 -16.40 1.95
C SER A 60 -0.03 -16.92 2.21
N PRO A 61 0.53 -17.73 1.29
CA PRO A 61 1.92 -18.17 1.38
C PRO A 61 2.92 -17.16 0.78
N ASP A 62 2.50 -15.91 0.50
CA ASP A 62 3.31 -14.88 -0.15
C ASP A 62 3.45 -13.62 0.72
N PRO A 63 4.28 -13.63 1.76
CA PRO A 63 4.53 -12.45 2.58
C PRO A 63 5.22 -11.32 1.80
N VAL A 64 6.03 -11.63 0.78
CA VAL A 64 6.71 -10.62 -0.05
C VAL A 64 5.69 -9.79 -0.82
N GLY A 65 4.75 -10.44 -1.51
CA GLY A 65 3.71 -9.76 -2.26
C GLY A 65 2.76 -8.96 -1.35
N ALA A 66 2.40 -9.52 -0.20
CA ALA A 66 1.57 -8.85 0.79
C ALA A 66 2.20 -7.56 1.32
N GLU A 67 3.48 -7.61 1.72
CA GLU A 67 4.19 -6.43 2.23
C GLU A 67 4.46 -5.37 1.15
N LEU A 68 4.81 -5.81 -0.08
CA LEU A 68 5.05 -4.87 -1.19
C LEU A 68 3.76 -4.18 -1.64
N GLY A 69 2.65 -4.91 -1.74
CA GLY A 69 1.34 -4.33 -2.03
C GLY A 69 0.97 -3.25 -1.01
N ALA A 70 1.08 -3.58 0.27
CA ALA A 70 0.79 -2.66 1.38
C ALA A 70 1.71 -1.43 1.42
N ALA A 71 2.97 -1.55 1.00
CA ALA A 71 3.91 -0.42 0.96
C ALA A 71 3.67 0.48 -0.26
N LEU A 72 3.58 -0.13 -1.46
CA LEU A 72 3.56 0.62 -2.72
C LEU A 72 2.19 1.24 -3.04
N LYS A 73 1.08 0.68 -2.50
CA LYS A 73 -0.24 1.34 -2.60
C LYS A 73 -0.21 2.79 -2.15
N ASN A 74 0.62 3.11 -1.17
CA ASN A 74 0.71 4.45 -0.59
C ASN A 74 1.26 5.48 -1.60
N VAL A 75 2.18 5.07 -2.48
CA VAL A 75 2.68 5.89 -3.58
C VAL A 75 1.55 6.19 -4.56
N ILE A 76 0.80 5.16 -4.96
CA ILE A 76 -0.32 5.31 -5.90
C ILE A 76 -1.44 6.15 -5.29
N ALA A 77 -1.72 5.98 -3.99
CA ALA A 77 -2.73 6.78 -3.29
C ALA A 77 -2.34 8.27 -3.19
N LEU A 78 -1.05 8.56 -3.01
CA LEU A 78 -0.55 9.93 -3.05
C LEU A 78 -0.72 10.53 -4.46
N CYS A 79 -0.37 9.79 -5.52
CA CYS A 79 -0.60 10.19 -6.90
C CYS A 79 -2.09 10.35 -7.22
N ALA A 80 -2.97 9.48 -6.72
CA ALA A 80 -4.42 9.61 -6.86
C ALA A 80 -4.94 10.91 -6.21
N GLY A 81 -4.39 11.26 -5.05
CA GLY A 81 -4.67 12.55 -4.42
C GLY A 81 -4.21 13.73 -5.27
N ILE A 82 -3.02 13.65 -5.90
CA ILE A 82 -2.54 14.70 -6.82
C ILE A 82 -3.50 14.87 -8.00
N THR A 83 -3.98 13.76 -8.62
CA THR A 83 -4.96 13.85 -9.70
C THR A 83 -6.29 14.46 -9.26
N ASP A 84 -6.74 14.18 -8.03
CA ASP A 84 -7.91 14.80 -7.44
C ASP A 84 -7.71 16.31 -7.23
N GLY A 85 -6.55 16.71 -6.68
CA GLY A 85 -6.20 18.11 -6.45
C GLY A 85 -6.09 18.94 -7.74
N LEU A 86 -5.66 18.31 -8.84
CA LEU A 86 -5.59 18.88 -10.19
C LEU A 86 -6.96 18.91 -10.92
N GLY A 87 -7.98 18.25 -10.38
CA GLY A 87 -9.30 18.19 -10.99
C GLY A 87 -9.40 17.30 -12.23
N PHE A 88 -8.54 16.26 -12.37
CA PHE A 88 -8.52 15.38 -13.56
C PHE A 88 -9.69 14.38 -13.64
N GLY A 89 -10.43 14.21 -12.54
CA GLY A 89 -11.62 13.38 -12.47
C GLY A 89 -11.36 11.87 -12.33
N ASP A 90 -12.48 11.12 -12.27
CA ASP A 90 -12.45 9.70 -11.89
C ASP A 90 -11.83 8.78 -12.95
N ASN A 91 -11.96 9.10 -14.23
CA ASN A 91 -11.34 8.30 -15.29
C ASN A 91 -9.81 8.30 -15.20
N ALA A 92 -9.19 9.45 -14.91
CA ALA A 92 -7.75 9.56 -14.71
C ALA A 92 -7.31 8.80 -13.46
N LYS A 93 -8.07 8.89 -12.38
CA LYS A 93 -7.83 8.14 -11.14
C LYS A 93 -7.91 6.64 -11.37
N ALA A 94 -8.95 6.15 -12.05
CA ALA A 94 -9.11 4.72 -12.37
C ALA A 94 -7.95 4.20 -13.23
N MET A 95 -7.55 4.95 -14.25
CA MET A 95 -6.39 4.62 -15.08
C MET A 95 -5.10 4.56 -14.25
N LEU A 96 -4.87 5.56 -13.40
CA LEU A 96 -3.71 5.62 -12.50
C LEU A 96 -3.65 4.41 -11.57
N MET A 97 -4.76 4.06 -10.92
CA MET A 97 -4.84 2.91 -10.02
C MET A 97 -4.54 1.60 -10.74
N THR A 98 -5.12 1.39 -11.93
CA THR A 98 -4.91 0.19 -12.74
C THR A 98 -3.45 0.06 -13.20
N ARG A 99 -2.87 1.15 -13.69
CA ARG A 99 -1.48 1.16 -14.16
C ARG A 99 -0.50 1.07 -12.99
N GLY A 100 -0.80 1.75 -11.86
CA GLY A 100 -0.01 1.69 -10.65
C GLY A 100 0.03 0.29 -10.02
N LEU A 101 -1.11 -0.43 -10.02
CA LEU A 101 -1.15 -1.82 -9.60
C LEU A 101 -0.28 -2.72 -10.49
N THR A 102 -0.32 -2.50 -11.80
CA THR A 102 0.52 -3.24 -12.76
C THR A 102 2.02 -2.99 -12.49
N GLU A 103 2.39 -1.75 -12.21
CA GLU A 103 3.77 -1.36 -11.88
C GLU A 103 4.22 -2.00 -10.57
N THR A 104 3.38 -1.94 -9.53
CA THR A 104 3.61 -2.59 -8.23
C THR A 104 3.80 -4.10 -8.39
N ALA A 105 2.94 -4.76 -9.17
CA ALA A 105 3.04 -6.19 -9.43
C ALA A 105 4.32 -6.55 -10.20
N ARG A 106 4.75 -5.72 -11.15
CA ARG A 106 6.00 -5.92 -11.91
C ARG A 106 7.21 -5.92 -10.98
N LEU A 107 7.32 -4.92 -10.11
CA LEU A 107 8.39 -4.87 -9.11
C LEU A 107 8.30 -6.06 -8.15
N GLY A 108 7.08 -6.36 -7.65
CA GLY A 108 6.86 -7.45 -6.72
C GLY A 108 7.30 -8.81 -7.27
N VAL A 109 6.92 -9.13 -8.51
CA VAL A 109 7.32 -10.38 -9.18
C VAL A 109 8.85 -10.45 -9.35
N ALA A 110 9.49 -9.34 -9.70
CA ALA A 110 10.95 -9.28 -9.79
C ALA A 110 11.66 -9.49 -8.43
N LEU A 111 10.95 -9.31 -7.33
CA LEU A 111 11.41 -9.56 -5.96
C LEU A 111 10.95 -10.90 -5.38
N GLY A 112 10.32 -11.75 -6.20
CA GLY A 112 9.89 -13.09 -5.82
C GLY A 112 8.46 -13.21 -5.31
N ALA A 113 7.65 -12.15 -5.40
CA ALA A 113 6.24 -12.21 -5.08
C ALA A 113 5.42 -12.95 -6.15
N LYS A 114 4.26 -13.47 -5.76
CA LYS A 114 3.29 -14.05 -6.68
C LYS A 114 2.42 -12.96 -7.30
N LYS A 115 2.23 -13.00 -8.61
CA LYS A 115 1.41 -12.02 -9.34
C LYS A 115 -0.03 -11.96 -8.83
N GLU A 116 -0.58 -13.10 -8.47
CA GLU A 116 -1.95 -13.29 -7.99
C GLU A 116 -2.20 -12.54 -6.67
N THR A 117 -1.19 -12.37 -5.84
CA THR A 117 -1.30 -11.63 -4.57
C THR A 117 -1.76 -10.18 -4.79
N PHE A 118 -1.32 -9.55 -5.89
CA PHE A 118 -1.70 -8.18 -6.23
C PHE A 118 -3.14 -8.04 -6.74
N ALA A 119 -3.77 -9.12 -7.18
CA ALA A 119 -5.20 -9.15 -7.52
C ALA A 119 -6.12 -9.37 -6.30
N GLY A 120 -5.54 -9.63 -5.11
CA GLY A 120 -6.25 -9.90 -3.86
C GLY A 120 -6.35 -8.70 -2.92
N LEU A 121 -6.65 -9.01 -1.63
CA LEU A 121 -6.83 -8.01 -0.58
C LEU A 121 -5.60 -7.13 -0.34
N ALA A 122 -4.40 -7.71 -0.33
CA ALA A 122 -3.14 -6.98 -0.12
C ALA A 122 -2.71 -6.14 -1.35
N GLY A 123 -3.33 -6.34 -2.50
CA GLY A 123 -3.10 -5.59 -3.72
C GLY A 123 -4.25 -4.67 -4.05
N VAL A 124 -5.11 -5.09 -5.01
CA VAL A 124 -6.20 -4.25 -5.53
C VAL A 124 -7.18 -3.80 -4.44
N GLY A 125 -7.50 -4.65 -3.46
CA GLY A 125 -8.45 -4.31 -2.39
C GLY A 125 -7.97 -3.14 -1.55
N ASP A 126 -6.75 -3.24 -1.04
CA ASP A 126 -6.12 -2.21 -0.21
C ASP A 126 -5.77 -0.94 -1.01
N LEU A 127 -5.43 -1.10 -2.30
CA LEU A 127 -5.21 0.03 -3.20
C LEU A 127 -6.50 0.85 -3.40
N ILE A 128 -7.64 0.19 -3.68
CA ILE A 128 -8.92 0.87 -3.92
C ILE A 128 -9.27 1.73 -2.70
N VAL A 129 -9.34 1.13 -1.52
CA VAL A 129 -9.76 1.86 -0.31
C VAL A 129 -8.79 3.00 0.01
N THR A 130 -7.48 2.79 -0.20
CA THR A 130 -6.46 3.83 0.10
C THR A 130 -6.51 5.00 -0.89
N CYS A 131 -6.86 4.75 -2.16
CA CYS A 131 -6.97 5.78 -3.19
C CYS A 131 -8.32 6.53 -3.16
N THR A 132 -9.38 5.95 -2.59
CA THR A 132 -10.73 6.53 -2.63
C THR A 132 -11.20 7.10 -1.30
N SER A 133 -10.70 6.58 -0.16
CA SER A 133 -11.10 7.04 1.17
C SER A 133 -10.45 8.37 1.57
N MET A 134 -11.20 9.21 2.29
CA MET A 134 -10.66 10.41 2.93
C MET A 134 -9.93 10.12 4.25
N HIS A 135 -10.00 8.90 4.78
CA HIS A 135 -9.14 8.45 5.87
C HIS A 135 -7.68 8.30 5.41
N SER A 136 -7.44 8.14 4.10
CA SER A 136 -6.09 8.01 3.55
C SER A 136 -5.29 9.31 3.69
N ARG A 137 -4.29 9.28 4.55
CA ARG A 137 -3.31 10.37 4.73
C ARG A 137 -2.55 10.66 3.44
N ASN A 138 -2.19 9.62 2.69
CA ASN A 138 -1.50 9.74 1.41
C ASN A 138 -2.36 10.47 0.38
N ARG A 139 -3.64 10.10 0.24
CA ARG A 139 -4.57 10.78 -0.65
C ARG A 139 -4.76 12.24 -0.25
N ARG A 140 -4.95 12.54 1.04
CA ARG A 140 -5.10 13.93 1.53
C ARG A 140 -3.87 14.77 1.23
N ALA A 141 -2.66 14.25 1.49
CA ALA A 141 -1.42 14.95 1.14
C ALA A 141 -1.32 15.19 -0.36
N GLY A 142 -1.65 14.18 -1.18
CA GLY A 142 -1.68 14.31 -2.63
C GLY A 142 -2.62 15.41 -3.12
N ILE A 143 -3.84 15.51 -2.55
CA ILE A 143 -4.80 16.58 -2.89
C ILE A 143 -4.17 17.96 -2.68
N LEU A 144 -3.52 18.18 -1.53
CA LEU A 144 -2.87 19.45 -1.21
C LEU A 144 -1.72 19.77 -2.18
N ILE A 145 -0.92 18.76 -2.55
CA ILE A 145 0.15 18.90 -3.54
C ILE A 145 -0.43 19.25 -4.91
N GLY A 146 -1.48 18.54 -5.36
CA GLY A 146 -2.18 18.82 -6.61
C GLY A 146 -2.79 20.23 -6.68
N GLN A 147 -3.14 20.80 -5.54
CA GLN A 147 -3.60 22.18 -5.39
C GLN A 147 -2.46 23.23 -5.35
N GLY A 148 -1.20 22.78 -5.52
CA GLY A 148 -0.04 23.66 -5.62
C GLY A 148 0.75 23.86 -4.32
N LYS A 149 0.44 23.14 -3.24
CA LYS A 149 1.28 23.17 -2.03
C LYS A 149 2.55 22.36 -2.24
N ASP A 150 3.66 22.83 -1.69
CA ASP A 150 4.88 22.03 -1.67
C ASP A 150 4.71 20.77 -0.79
N PRO A 151 5.42 19.65 -1.08
CA PRO A 151 5.21 18.38 -0.41
C PRO A 151 5.42 18.44 1.11
N GLN A 152 6.39 19.22 1.60
CA GLN A 152 6.69 19.32 3.03
C GLN A 152 5.56 20.02 3.78
N THR A 153 5.02 21.09 3.21
CA THR A 153 3.87 21.82 3.77
C THR A 153 2.61 20.95 3.77
N ALA A 154 2.36 20.22 2.67
CA ALA A 154 1.21 19.30 2.58
C ALA A 154 1.29 18.20 3.65
N MET A 155 2.45 17.60 3.87
CA MET A 155 2.64 16.58 4.91
C MET A 155 2.42 17.13 6.32
N LYS A 156 2.92 18.35 6.61
CA LYS A 156 2.72 19.01 7.91
C LYS A 156 1.23 19.28 8.17
N GLU A 157 0.49 19.70 7.15
CA GLU A 157 -0.95 20.00 7.26
C GLU A 157 -1.79 18.74 7.48
N VAL A 158 -1.39 17.60 6.90
CA VAL A 158 -2.03 16.30 7.19
C VAL A 158 -1.89 15.91 8.66
N GLY A 159 -0.84 16.35 9.33
CA GLY A 159 -0.62 16.18 10.77
C GLY A 159 -0.26 14.74 11.19
N ALA A 160 0.10 13.87 10.25
CA ALA A 160 0.50 12.50 10.49
C ALA A 160 1.47 12.02 9.41
N VAL A 161 2.12 10.88 9.65
CA VAL A 161 3.09 10.32 8.69
C VAL A 161 2.39 10.00 7.36
N VAL A 162 2.95 10.51 6.27
CA VAL A 162 2.55 10.24 4.89
C VAL A 162 3.54 9.22 4.30
N GLU A 163 3.21 7.95 4.45
CA GLU A 163 4.10 6.83 4.08
C GLU A 163 4.47 6.86 2.59
N GLY A 164 3.54 7.29 1.73
CA GLY A 164 3.74 7.38 0.28
C GLY A 164 4.89 8.29 -0.11
N TYR A 165 5.19 9.32 0.67
CA TYR A 165 6.34 10.18 0.46
C TYR A 165 7.66 9.38 0.53
N TYR A 166 7.86 8.66 1.63
CA TYR A 166 9.08 7.86 1.82
C TYR A 166 9.12 6.62 0.91
N ALA A 167 7.97 5.97 0.73
CA ALA A 167 7.85 4.81 -0.13
C ALA A 167 8.17 5.14 -1.61
N ALA A 168 7.84 6.34 -2.09
CA ALA A 168 8.16 6.78 -3.45
C ALA A 168 9.67 6.76 -3.71
N LYS A 169 10.46 7.29 -2.77
CA LYS A 169 11.93 7.27 -2.87
C LYS A 169 12.47 5.85 -2.87
N SER A 170 12.06 5.04 -1.88
CA SER A 170 12.53 3.65 -1.76
C SER A 170 12.16 2.81 -2.99
N ALA A 171 10.94 2.97 -3.51
CA ALA A 171 10.47 2.27 -4.70
C ALA A 171 11.21 2.71 -5.96
N TYR A 172 11.48 4.02 -6.10
CA TYR A 172 12.28 4.56 -7.19
C TYR A 172 13.71 3.97 -7.21
N GLU A 173 14.40 4.03 -6.06
CA GLU A 173 15.76 3.51 -5.91
C GLU A 173 15.81 1.99 -6.16
N LEU A 174 14.83 1.25 -5.63
CA LEU A 174 14.74 -0.20 -5.82
C LEU A 174 14.43 -0.57 -7.28
N GLY A 175 13.52 0.15 -7.94
CA GLY A 175 13.22 -0.04 -9.35
C GLY A 175 14.46 0.16 -10.23
N LYS A 176 15.22 1.24 -9.99
CA LYS A 176 16.48 1.50 -10.70
C LYS A 176 17.52 0.41 -10.44
N ALA A 177 17.70 0.01 -9.19
CA ALA A 177 18.68 -1.04 -8.82
C ALA A 177 18.35 -2.40 -9.45
N LYS A 178 17.06 -2.68 -9.69
CA LYS A 178 16.59 -3.93 -10.32
C LYS A 178 16.36 -3.84 -11.83
N GLY A 179 16.54 -2.67 -12.44
CA GLY A 179 16.27 -2.45 -13.86
C GLY A 179 14.78 -2.59 -14.23
N ILE A 180 13.87 -2.29 -13.30
CA ILE A 180 12.43 -2.41 -13.50
C ILE A 180 11.87 -1.05 -13.91
N ASP A 181 11.09 -1.04 -15.00
CA ASP A 181 10.40 0.14 -15.48
C ASP A 181 9.22 0.50 -14.57
N MET A 182 9.30 1.67 -13.92
CA MET A 182 8.32 2.16 -12.94
C MET A 182 7.94 3.62 -13.21
N PRO A 183 7.27 3.91 -14.33
CA PRO A 183 7.05 5.28 -14.79
C PRO A 183 6.19 6.13 -13.84
N ILE A 184 5.21 5.55 -13.14
CA ILE A 184 4.38 6.29 -12.17
C ILE A 184 5.21 6.63 -10.93
N THR A 185 5.98 5.67 -10.42
CA THR A 185 6.89 5.88 -9.30
C THR A 185 7.99 6.89 -9.65
N ASP A 186 8.55 6.83 -10.85
CA ASP A 186 9.53 7.79 -11.36
C ASP A 186 8.95 9.21 -11.41
N ALA A 187 7.70 9.36 -11.88
CA ALA A 187 7.00 10.64 -11.92
C ALA A 187 6.69 11.14 -10.50
N ALA A 188 6.21 10.27 -9.61
CA ALA A 188 5.97 10.60 -8.21
C ALA A 188 7.25 11.10 -7.53
N TYR A 189 8.37 10.38 -7.71
CA TYR A 189 9.66 10.80 -7.15
C TYR A 189 10.07 12.20 -7.61
N LYS A 190 9.94 12.52 -8.89
CA LYS A 190 10.27 13.85 -9.43
C LYS A 190 9.38 14.98 -8.90
N VAL A 191 8.13 14.69 -8.55
CA VAL A 191 7.22 15.68 -7.96
C VAL A 191 7.53 15.91 -6.49
N LEU A 192 8.00 14.88 -5.78
CA LEU A 192 8.18 14.91 -4.33
C LEU A 192 9.57 15.35 -3.89
N TYR A 193 10.61 15.14 -4.74
CA TYR A 193 12.03 15.36 -4.46
C TYR A 193 12.72 16.20 -5.50
#